data_f048ecb4008b2b77da59cd3c23415808
#
_entry.id   f048ecb4008b2b77da59cd3c23415808
#
_cell.length_a   1.000
_cell.length_b   1.000
_cell.length_c   1.000
_cell.angle_alpha   90.00
_cell.angle_beta   90.00
_cell.angle_gamma   90.00
#
_symmetry.space_group_name_H-M   'P 1'
#
loop_
_entity.id
_entity.type
_entity.pdbx_description
1 polymer ?
#
loop_
_entity_poly.entity_id
_entity_poly.type
_entity_poly.pdbx_seq_one_letter_code
_entity_poly.pdbx_strand_id
1 'polypeptide(L)'
;MIKSAEFIHPHSHFYGELTPENVEFHNRMEDFVQEATLISNLAGNGKMSLEEAYCEIEKLWQQLGQSKEELKIGKSLAEVR
;
A
#
# COMPACT_ATOMS: atom_id res chain seq x y z
N MET A 1 4.86 2.68 17.09
CA MET A 1 4.50 3.17 16.86
C MET A 1 4.49 3.82 16.88
N ILE A 2 4.39 4.05 16.67
CA ILE A 2 4.13 4.79 16.54
C ILE A 2 4.00 5.41 16.63
N LYS A 3 4.01 5.84 16.69
CA LYS A 3 3.55 6.38 16.68
C LYS A 3 2.98 6.41 16.13
N SER A 4 3.38 5.97 16.18
CA SER A 4 2.41 5.92 15.36
C SER A 4 1.23 6.59 15.58
N ALA A 5 1.07 7.08 16.61
CA ALA A 5 -0.12 7.78 16.77
C ALA A 5 -0.28 8.73 15.66
N GLU A 6 0.73 9.33 15.36
CA GLU A 6 0.64 10.17 14.24
C GLU A 6 0.36 9.39 13.07
N PHE A 7 0.71 8.17 13.09
CA PHE A 7 0.41 7.33 12.00
C PHE A 7 -1.00 6.90 12.01
N ILE A 8 -1.74 7.22 13.03
CA ILE A 8 -3.13 6.94 13.05
C ILE A 8 -3.81 7.63 11.92
N HIS A 9 -3.30 8.77 11.55
CA HIS A 9 -3.88 9.49 10.43
C HIS A 9 -2.85 9.64 9.36
N PRO A 10 -2.55 8.54 8.66
CA PRO A 10 -1.50 8.60 7.66
C PRO A 10 -1.78 9.63 6.59
N HIS A 11 -3.05 9.82 6.25
CA HIS A 11 -3.36 10.76 5.20
C HIS A 11 -2.99 12.17 5.60
N SER A 12 -3.12 12.48 6.88
CA SER A 12 -2.81 13.82 7.33
C SER A 12 -1.32 14.02 7.50
N HIS A 13 -0.56 12.95 7.36
CA HIS A 13 0.89 13.03 7.51
C HIS A 13 1.59 12.75 6.20
N PHE A 14 0.91 12.92 5.10
CA PHE A 14 1.50 12.72 3.81
C PHE A 14 2.27 13.98 3.44
N TYR A 15 3.58 13.86 3.37
CA TYR A 15 4.44 15.00 3.12
C TYR A 15 4.89 15.12 1.69
N GLY A 16 4.44 14.23 0.83
CA GLY A 16 4.80 14.34 -0.56
C GLY A 16 3.98 15.42 -1.25
N GLU A 17 4.23 15.57 -2.53
CA GLU A 17 3.47 16.52 -3.31
C GLU A 17 2.01 16.10 -3.34
N LEU A 18 1.12 17.03 -3.04
CA LEU A 18 -0.30 16.71 -2.89
C LEU A 18 -1.02 16.79 -4.22
N THR A 19 -0.62 15.99 -5.17
CA THR A 19 -1.38 15.85 -6.39
C THR A 19 -2.45 14.80 -6.17
N PRO A 20 -3.56 14.84 -6.94
CA PRO A 20 -4.57 13.80 -6.81
C PRO A 20 -4.00 12.41 -7.02
N GLU A 21 -3.06 12.27 -7.94
CA GLU A 21 -2.47 10.97 -8.20
C GLU A 21 -1.66 10.47 -7.02
N ASN A 22 -0.87 11.36 -6.41
CA ASN A 22 -0.06 10.95 -5.28
C ASN A 22 -0.93 10.58 -4.09
N VAL A 23 -1.97 11.34 -3.84
CA VAL A 23 -2.87 11.04 -2.74
C VAL A 23 -3.59 9.73 -2.99
N GLU A 24 -4.06 9.52 -4.22
CA GLU A 24 -4.74 8.29 -4.54
C GLU A 24 -3.83 7.08 -4.37
N PHE A 25 -2.59 7.19 -4.84
CA PHE A 25 -1.68 6.06 -4.70
C PHE A 25 -1.37 5.79 -3.23
N HIS A 26 -1.19 6.84 -2.44
CA HIS A 26 -0.95 6.65 -1.02
C HIS A 26 -2.10 5.91 -0.37
N ASN A 27 -3.33 6.25 -0.75
CA ASN A 27 -4.49 5.57 -0.21
C ASN A 27 -4.48 4.09 -0.59
N ARG A 28 -4.10 3.78 -1.81
CA ARG A 28 -4.03 2.39 -2.24
C ARG A 28 -2.93 1.63 -1.51
N MET A 29 -1.84 2.31 -1.18
CA MET A 29 -0.80 1.68 -0.38
C MET A 29 -1.34 1.31 1.00
N GLU A 30 -2.13 2.19 1.59
CA GLU A 30 -2.70 1.91 2.89
C GLU A 30 -3.67 0.73 2.82
N ASP A 31 -4.46 0.67 1.76
CA ASP A 31 -5.35 -0.48 1.57
C ASP A 31 -4.54 -1.76 1.45
N PHE A 32 -3.44 -1.70 0.72
CA PHE A 32 -2.58 -2.87 0.58
C PHE A 32 -2.09 -3.34 1.94
N VAL A 33 -1.63 -2.41 2.78
CA VAL A 33 -1.10 -2.78 4.08
C VAL A 33 -2.19 -3.40 4.94
N GLN A 34 -3.39 -2.83 4.91
CA GLN A 34 -4.48 -3.36 5.71
C GLN A 34 -4.86 -4.77 5.27
N GLU A 35 -4.97 -4.98 3.97
CA GLU A 35 -5.33 -6.29 3.47
C GLU A 35 -4.23 -7.31 3.72
N ALA A 36 -2.98 -6.90 3.55
CA ALA A 36 -1.87 -7.80 3.83
C ALA A 36 -1.86 -8.20 5.31
N THR A 37 -2.17 -7.27 6.18
CA THR A 37 -2.24 -7.57 7.59
C THR A 37 -3.35 -8.57 7.89
N LEU A 38 -4.51 -8.39 7.27
CA LEU A 38 -5.61 -9.34 7.45
C LEU A 38 -5.20 -10.72 6.98
N ILE A 39 -4.57 -10.81 5.82
CA ILE A 39 -4.15 -12.11 5.30
C ILE A 39 -3.12 -12.74 6.23
N SER A 40 -2.19 -11.95 6.72
CA SER A 40 -1.18 -12.46 7.64
C SER A 40 -1.84 -13.01 8.91
N ASN A 41 -2.86 -12.33 9.40
CA ASN A 41 -3.56 -12.80 10.59
C ASN A 41 -4.32 -14.08 10.33
N LEU A 42 -4.92 -14.22 9.16
CA LEU A 42 -5.62 -15.45 8.84
C LEU A 42 -4.65 -16.63 8.80
N ALA A 43 -3.47 -16.40 8.23
CA ALA A 43 -2.47 -17.46 8.20
C ALA A 43 -1.99 -17.77 9.61
N GLY A 44 -1.81 -16.75 10.44
CA GLY A 44 -1.37 -16.97 11.80
C GLY A 44 -2.37 -17.73 12.63
N ASN A 45 -3.66 -17.61 12.29
CA ASN A 45 -4.70 -18.31 12.99
C ASN A 45 -5.03 -19.68 12.40
N GLY A 46 -4.28 -20.09 11.39
CA GLY A 46 -4.50 -21.38 10.78
C GLY A 46 -5.69 -21.43 9.84
N LYS A 47 -6.25 -20.29 9.49
CA LYS A 47 -7.40 -20.25 8.58
C LYS A 47 -6.97 -20.17 7.13
N MET A 48 -5.69 -20.03 6.90
CA MET A 48 -5.13 -19.95 5.58
C MET A 48 -3.72 -20.47 5.68
N SER A 49 -3.27 -21.22 4.69
CA SER A 49 -1.90 -21.71 4.72
C SER A 49 -0.94 -20.56 4.45
N LEU A 50 0.30 -20.74 4.88
CA LEU A 50 1.29 -19.69 4.62
C LEU A 50 1.52 -19.50 3.14
N GLU A 51 1.47 -20.59 2.38
CA GLU A 51 1.65 -20.46 0.95
C GLU A 51 0.51 -19.71 0.31
N GLU A 52 -0.71 -19.98 0.73
CA GLU A 52 -1.85 -19.22 0.21
C GLU A 52 -1.74 -17.76 0.57
N ALA A 53 -1.33 -17.48 1.80
CA ALA A 53 -1.18 -16.11 2.24
C ALA A 53 -0.15 -15.39 1.39
N TYR A 54 0.96 -16.05 1.14
CA TYR A 54 1.99 -15.43 0.31
C TYR A 54 1.45 -15.11 -1.07
N CYS A 55 0.73 -16.06 -1.67
CA CYS A 55 0.19 -15.83 -3.01
C CYS A 55 -0.81 -14.68 -3.02
N GLU A 56 -1.64 -14.58 -1.99
CA GLU A 56 -2.61 -13.51 -1.94
C GLU A 56 -1.94 -12.16 -1.79
N ILE A 57 -0.91 -12.09 -0.95
CA ILE A 57 -0.19 -10.84 -0.79
C ILE A 57 0.55 -10.48 -2.07
N GLU A 58 1.05 -11.47 -2.78
CA GLU A 58 1.70 -11.20 -4.05
C GLU A 58 0.73 -10.58 -5.05
N LYS A 59 -0.50 -11.08 -5.08
CA LYS A 59 -1.50 -10.49 -5.97
C LYS A 59 -1.78 -9.04 -5.59
N LEU A 60 -1.87 -8.77 -4.30
CA LEU A 60 -2.09 -7.40 -3.86
C LEU A 60 -0.93 -6.50 -4.27
N TRP A 61 0.27 -7.01 -4.15
CA TRP A 61 1.45 -6.26 -4.54
C TRP A 61 1.43 -5.95 -6.02
N GLN A 62 1.03 -6.93 -6.84
CA GLN A 62 0.96 -6.70 -8.28
C GLN A 62 -0.09 -5.66 -8.61
N GLN A 63 -1.22 -5.69 -7.92
CA GLN A 63 -2.25 -4.69 -8.14
C GLN A 63 -1.75 -3.31 -7.77
N LEU A 64 -1.00 -3.22 -6.69
CA LEU A 64 -0.44 -1.94 -6.29
C LEU A 64 0.55 -1.44 -7.35
N GLY A 65 1.32 -2.35 -7.92
CA GLY A 65 2.24 -1.99 -8.99
C GLY A 65 1.52 -1.46 -10.21
N GLN A 66 0.37 -2.05 -10.54
CA GLN A 66 -0.43 -1.55 -11.64
C GLN A 66 -0.95 -0.15 -11.36
N SER A 67 -1.37 0.08 -10.12
CA SER A 67 -1.81 1.41 -9.74
C SER A 67 -0.68 2.42 -9.89
N LYS A 68 0.52 2.02 -9.51
CA LYS A 68 1.68 2.90 -9.64
C LYS A 68 1.85 3.31 -11.11
N GLU A 69 1.71 2.35 -12.02
CA GLU A 69 1.85 2.66 -13.43
C GLU A 69 0.70 3.51 -13.94
N GLU A 70 -0.52 3.18 -13.55
CA GLU A 70 -1.68 3.92 -14.01
C GLU A 70 -1.64 5.36 -13.57
N LEU A 71 -1.21 5.58 -12.35
CA LEU A 71 -1.16 6.92 -11.79
C LEU A 71 0.15 7.62 -12.09
N LYS A 72 1.05 6.94 -12.76
CA LYS A 72 2.33 7.51 -13.17
C LYS A 72 3.13 8.05 -12.00
N ILE A 73 3.08 7.31 -10.91
CA ILE A 73 3.80 7.71 -9.71
C ILE A 73 5.30 7.60 -9.99
N GLY A 74 6.00 8.68 -9.72
CA GLY A 74 7.43 8.72 -9.90
C GLY A 74 7.88 9.04 -11.31
N LYS A 75 6.97 9.01 -12.28
CA LYS A 75 7.39 9.25 -13.65
C LYS A 75 7.59 10.71 -13.95
N SER A 76 6.78 11.55 -13.31
CA SER A 76 6.95 12.96 -13.53
C SER A 76 8.32 13.41 -13.01
N LEU A 77 8.77 12.81 -11.91
CA LEU A 77 10.09 13.15 -11.41
C LEU A 77 11.16 12.76 -12.41
N ALA A 78 11.02 11.61 -13.00
CA ALA A 78 11.97 11.19 -14.01
C ALA A 78 11.97 12.15 -15.18
N GLU A 79 10.82 12.68 -15.49
CA GLU A 79 10.72 13.57 -16.63
C GLU A 79 11.33 14.92 -16.36
N VAL A 80 11.27 15.35 -15.12
CA VAL A 80 11.80 16.67 -14.84
C VAL A 80 13.29 16.66 -14.75
N ARG A 81 13.90 15.50 -14.76
CA ARG A 81 15.33 15.46 -14.84
C ARG A 81 15.78 15.25 -16.26
#